data_c88a31b780ad462596cd0b79eb3d4a8b
#
_entry.id   c88a31b780ad462596cd0b79eb3d4a8b
#
_cell.length_a   1.000
_cell.length_b   1.000
_cell.length_c   1.000
_cell.angle_alpha   90.00
_cell.angle_beta   90.00
_cell.angle_gamma   90.00
#
_symmetry.space_group_name_H-M   'P 1'
#
loop_
_entity.id
_entity.type
_entity.pdbx_description
1 polymer ?
#
loop_
_entity_poly.entity_id
_entity_poly.type
_entity_poly.pdbx_seq_one_letter_code
_entity_poly.pdbx_strand_id
1 'polypeptide(L)'
;MKTLKTFLIVLLGALVFNSCSTDKTMIAKGVDLKKYEYASIVKGQTIHGTETDIEIEPGIYDAVESTRLQMVGKHRVQELTEQQKEQLVLVKYAATSSEAKSTLSVSFEDYMTGKTVASCRSSNSFALTRQKDVDRAIKKLANRIKKIWGR
;
A
#
# COMPACT_ATOMS: atom_id res chain seq x y z
N MET A 1 4.50 41.27 -30.07
CA MET A 1 5.58 40.25 -29.91
C MET A 1 5.97 40.00 -28.45
N LYS A 2 5.93 40.96 -27.54
CA LYS A 2 6.30 40.76 -26.11
C LYS A 2 5.27 39.89 -25.34
N THR A 3 3.98 40.08 -25.60
CA THR A 3 2.89 39.33 -24.96
C THR A 3 2.87 37.84 -25.31
N LEU A 4 3.26 37.45 -26.52
CA LEU A 4 3.31 36.06 -26.97
C LEU A 4 4.44 35.30 -26.28
N LYS A 5 5.59 35.94 -26.05
CA LYS A 5 6.72 35.34 -25.31
C LYS A 5 6.38 35.09 -23.84
N THR A 6 5.68 36.02 -23.19
CA THR A 6 5.24 35.90 -21.81
C THR A 6 4.23 34.76 -21.64
N PHE A 7 3.30 34.62 -22.61
CA PHE A 7 2.30 33.55 -22.59
C PHE A 7 2.94 32.15 -22.77
N LEU A 8 3.98 32.07 -23.61
CA LEU A 8 4.72 30.81 -23.84
C LEU A 8 5.49 30.38 -22.60
N ILE A 9 6.09 31.32 -21.85
CA ILE A 9 6.85 31.03 -20.62
C ILE A 9 5.90 30.56 -19.50
N VAL A 10 4.69 31.15 -19.39
CA VAL A 10 3.69 30.73 -18.40
C VAL A 10 3.13 29.34 -18.74
N LEU A 11 2.92 29.04 -20.02
CA LEU A 11 2.47 27.73 -20.48
C LEU A 11 3.52 26.65 -20.25
N LEU A 12 4.80 26.95 -20.47
CA LEU A 12 5.92 26.03 -20.20
C LEU A 12 6.09 25.76 -18.70
N GLY A 13 5.88 26.77 -17.84
CA GLY A 13 5.93 26.65 -16.39
C GLY A 13 4.84 25.74 -15.81
N ALA A 14 3.67 25.68 -16.43
CA ALA A 14 2.56 24.84 -15.97
C ALA A 14 2.77 23.34 -16.25
N LEU A 15 3.68 22.96 -17.15
CA LEU A 15 3.93 21.57 -17.53
C LEU A 15 4.93 20.84 -16.61
N VAL A 16 5.65 21.55 -15.73
CA VAL A 16 6.66 20.92 -14.84
C VAL A 16 6.12 20.49 -13.48
N PHE A 17 4.85 20.76 -13.16
CA PHE A 17 4.24 20.27 -11.91
C PHE A 17 3.58 18.89 -12.00
N ASN A 18 3.98 18.05 -12.95
CA ASN A 18 3.72 16.62 -12.85
C ASN A 18 4.59 16.06 -11.72
N SER A 19 4.15 16.32 -10.49
CA SER A 19 4.66 15.64 -9.30
C SER A 19 4.64 14.15 -9.59
N CYS A 20 5.83 13.54 -9.75
CA CYS A 20 6.00 12.10 -9.85
C CYS A 20 5.49 11.47 -8.57
N SER A 21 4.17 11.26 -8.49
CA SER A 21 3.57 10.46 -7.45
C SER A 21 4.14 9.05 -7.61
N THR A 22 5.02 8.65 -6.71
CA THR A 22 5.56 7.27 -6.66
C THR A 22 4.52 6.27 -6.14
N ASP A 23 3.29 6.69 -6.14
CA ASP A 23 2.13 5.88 -5.81
C ASP A 23 1.86 4.88 -6.93
N LYS A 24 1.92 3.59 -6.64
CA LYS A 24 1.76 2.52 -7.63
C LYS A 24 0.85 1.42 -7.08
N THR A 25 0.01 0.89 -7.96
CA THR A 25 -0.80 -0.31 -7.72
C THR A 25 -0.51 -1.30 -8.83
N MET A 26 -0.31 -2.57 -8.47
CA MET A 26 -0.06 -3.67 -9.40
C MET A 26 -0.95 -4.85 -9.04
N ILE A 27 -1.56 -5.46 -10.04
CA ILE A 27 -2.24 -6.75 -9.95
C ILE A 27 -1.51 -7.68 -10.92
N ALA A 28 -1.16 -8.87 -10.47
CA ALA A 28 -0.44 -9.84 -11.29
C ALA A 28 -1.32 -10.30 -12.46
N LYS A 29 -0.72 -10.43 -13.64
CA LYS A 29 -1.45 -10.82 -14.85
C LYS A 29 -2.05 -12.22 -14.70
N GLY A 30 -3.32 -12.38 -15.05
CA GLY A 30 -4.03 -13.66 -15.02
C GLY A 30 -4.50 -14.11 -13.63
N VAL A 31 -4.36 -13.28 -12.60
CA VAL A 31 -4.85 -13.60 -11.26
C VAL A 31 -6.33 -13.22 -11.15
N ASP A 32 -7.14 -14.17 -10.71
CA ASP A 32 -8.51 -13.89 -10.27
C ASP A 32 -8.50 -13.52 -8.78
N LEU A 33 -8.62 -12.23 -8.49
CA LEU A 33 -8.66 -11.76 -7.11
C LEU A 33 -9.91 -12.21 -6.34
N LYS A 34 -11.00 -12.55 -7.04
CA LYS A 34 -12.27 -12.98 -6.41
C LYS A 34 -12.14 -14.32 -5.69
N LYS A 35 -11.16 -15.12 -6.08
CA LYS A 35 -10.86 -16.40 -5.43
C LYS A 35 -10.50 -16.22 -3.94
N TYR A 36 -9.88 -15.09 -3.57
CA TYR A 36 -9.40 -14.88 -2.20
C TYR A 36 -10.48 -14.29 -1.30
N GLU A 37 -10.70 -14.92 -0.16
CA GLU A 37 -11.69 -14.54 0.84
C GLU A 37 -11.04 -14.20 2.19
N TYR A 38 -9.82 -14.69 2.43
CA TYR A 38 -9.12 -14.55 3.70
C TYR A 38 -7.82 -13.77 3.54
N ALA A 39 -7.44 -13.03 4.58
CA ALA A 39 -6.16 -12.34 4.65
C ALA A 39 -5.51 -12.54 6.03
N SER A 40 -4.20 -12.73 6.06
CA SER A 40 -3.42 -12.75 7.30
C SER A 40 -2.20 -11.87 7.17
N ILE A 41 -1.98 -10.98 8.15
CA ILE A 41 -0.80 -10.13 8.17
C ILE A 41 0.39 -10.91 8.67
N VAL A 42 1.46 -10.92 7.88
CA VAL A 42 2.77 -11.43 8.26
C VAL A 42 3.65 -10.23 8.58
N LYS A 43 4.35 -10.27 9.71
CA LYS A 43 5.20 -9.17 10.18
C LYS A 43 6.07 -8.63 9.05
N GLY A 44 5.94 -7.34 8.78
CA GLY A 44 6.70 -6.66 7.73
C GLY A 44 8.17 -6.51 8.07
N GLN A 45 8.98 -6.23 7.06
CA GLN A 45 10.34 -5.76 7.24
C GLN A 45 10.33 -4.23 7.33
N THR A 46 10.76 -3.70 8.45
CA THR A 46 11.06 -2.27 8.55
C THR A 46 12.52 -2.07 8.25
N ILE A 47 12.78 -1.31 7.20
CA ILE A 47 14.13 -0.86 6.89
C ILE A 47 14.32 0.48 7.58
N HIS A 48 15.20 0.51 8.57
CA HIS A 48 15.50 1.58 9.51
C HIS A 48 14.46 1.74 10.62
N GLY A 49 14.79 1.03 11.70
CA GLY A 49 14.08 0.96 12.95
C GLY A 49 13.80 2.32 13.56
N THR A 50 12.69 2.39 14.13
CA THR A 50 12.34 3.14 15.34
C THR A 50 10.82 2.98 15.55
N GLU A 51 10.34 3.33 16.69
CA GLU A 51 8.97 3.33 17.25
C GLU A 51 7.77 3.44 16.28
N THR A 52 8.00 3.80 15.02
CA THR A 52 7.00 3.92 13.95
C THR A 52 6.36 2.56 13.56
N ASP A 53 7.00 1.44 13.90
CA ASP A 53 6.49 0.11 13.54
C ASP A 53 5.20 -0.25 14.25
N ILE A 54 5.03 0.26 15.45
CA ILE A 54 3.87 -0.03 16.30
C ILE A 54 2.59 0.58 15.71
N GLU A 55 2.70 1.68 14.97
CA GLU A 55 1.54 2.39 14.43
C GLU A 55 1.18 2.01 12.98
N ILE A 56 2.12 1.41 12.24
CA ILE A 56 1.90 1.02 10.85
C ILE A 56 1.03 -0.23 10.74
N GLU A 57 1.30 -1.26 11.53
CA GLU A 57 0.57 -2.53 11.46
C GLU A 57 -0.92 -2.37 11.74
N PRO A 58 -1.37 -1.65 12.79
CA PRO A 58 -2.79 -1.38 13.00
C PRO A 58 -3.43 -0.66 11.80
N GLY A 59 -2.78 0.33 11.22
CA GLY A 59 -3.28 1.04 10.05
C GLY A 59 -3.41 0.16 8.80
N ILE A 60 -2.50 -0.80 8.61
CA ILE A 60 -2.60 -1.81 7.54
C ILE A 60 -3.73 -2.79 7.84
N TYR A 61 -3.86 -3.24 9.11
CA TYR A 61 -4.93 -4.12 9.54
C TYR A 61 -6.29 -3.51 9.23
N ASP A 62 -6.54 -2.29 9.68
CA ASP A 62 -7.79 -1.54 9.44
C ASP A 62 -8.07 -1.37 7.94
N ALA A 63 -7.01 -1.10 7.17
CA ALA A 63 -7.12 -0.95 5.73
C ALA A 63 -7.59 -2.24 5.03
N VAL A 64 -7.07 -3.40 5.42
CA VAL A 64 -7.46 -4.71 4.87
C VAL A 64 -8.83 -5.12 5.39
N GLU A 65 -9.12 -4.96 6.69
CA GLU A 65 -10.40 -5.26 7.31
C GLU A 65 -11.55 -4.44 6.68
N SER A 66 -11.26 -3.23 6.22
CA SER A 66 -12.23 -2.39 5.50
C SER A 66 -12.63 -2.90 4.12
N THR A 67 -12.01 -3.97 3.64
CA THR A 67 -12.29 -4.63 2.36
C THR A 67 -13.23 -5.83 2.54
N ARG A 68 -13.44 -6.60 1.47
CA ARG A 68 -14.21 -7.87 1.53
C ARG A 68 -13.43 -9.04 2.13
N LEU A 69 -12.12 -8.90 2.37
CA LEU A 69 -11.29 -9.97 2.92
C LEU A 69 -11.56 -10.15 4.41
N GLN A 70 -11.76 -11.38 4.83
CA GLN A 70 -11.89 -11.73 6.25
C GLN A 70 -10.50 -11.88 6.88
N MET A 71 -10.24 -11.09 7.92
CA MET A 71 -8.96 -11.15 8.62
C MET A 71 -8.82 -12.41 9.47
N VAL A 72 -7.70 -13.10 9.31
CA VAL A 72 -7.33 -14.29 10.08
C VAL A 72 -6.04 -13.99 10.85
N GLY A 73 -6.09 -14.16 12.16
CA GLY A 73 -4.91 -14.01 13.01
C GLY A 73 -3.80 -15.02 12.61
N LYS A 74 -2.55 -14.57 12.63
CA LYS A 74 -1.40 -15.36 12.19
C LYS A 74 -1.34 -16.76 12.82
N HIS A 75 -1.63 -16.87 14.13
CA HIS A 75 -1.65 -18.16 14.85
C HIS A 75 -2.82 -19.07 14.46
N ARG A 76 -3.90 -18.50 13.90
CA ARG A 76 -5.08 -19.25 13.46
C ARG A 76 -5.00 -19.73 12.01
N VAL A 77 -3.99 -19.36 11.25
CA VAL A 77 -3.79 -19.82 9.87
C VAL A 77 -3.67 -21.34 9.79
N GLN A 78 -3.07 -21.97 10.82
CA GLN A 78 -2.94 -23.43 10.87
C GLN A 78 -4.29 -24.15 11.08
N GLU A 79 -5.29 -23.48 11.64
CA GLU A 79 -6.62 -24.01 11.90
C GLU A 79 -7.51 -24.00 10.64
N LEU A 80 -7.10 -23.29 9.58
CA LEU A 80 -7.84 -23.22 8.33
C LEU A 80 -7.82 -24.58 7.62
N THR A 81 -8.94 -24.91 6.98
CA THR A 81 -9.02 -26.04 6.05
C THR A 81 -8.15 -25.79 4.82
N GLU A 82 -7.78 -26.84 4.07
CA GLU A 82 -6.99 -26.68 2.84
C GLU A 82 -7.70 -25.77 1.83
N GLN A 83 -9.03 -25.89 1.69
CA GLN A 83 -9.81 -25.01 0.83
C GLN A 83 -9.74 -23.54 1.25
N GLN A 84 -9.80 -23.25 2.54
CA GLN A 84 -9.64 -21.89 3.07
C GLN A 84 -8.20 -21.37 2.86
N LYS A 85 -7.20 -22.24 2.98
CA LYS A 85 -5.80 -21.89 2.69
C LYS A 85 -5.58 -21.54 1.22
N GLU A 86 -6.27 -22.20 0.28
CA GLU A 86 -6.25 -21.85 -1.15
C GLU A 86 -6.84 -20.46 -1.43
N GLN A 87 -7.72 -19.98 -0.55
CA GLN A 87 -8.38 -18.68 -0.63
C GLN A 87 -7.72 -17.61 0.25
N LEU A 88 -6.55 -17.91 0.83
CA LEU A 88 -5.83 -17.04 1.74
C LEU A 88 -4.75 -16.24 1.02
N VAL A 89 -4.69 -14.95 1.28
CA VAL A 89 -3.54 -14.10 0.97
C VAL A 89 -2.76 -13.73 2.23
N LEU A 90 -1.45 -13.78 2.12
CA LEU A 90 -0.55 -13.21 3.13
C LEU A 90 -0.30 -11.75 2.80
N VAL A 91 -0.52 -10.89 3.78
CA VAL A 91 -0.29 -9.45 3.68
C VAL A 91 1.07 -9.14 4.28
N LYS A 92 2.01 -8.73 3.45
CA LYS A 92 3.33 -8.25 3.87
C LYS A 92 3.41 -6.75 3.64
N TYR A 93 4.02 -6.04 4.56
CA TYR A 93 4.25 -4.61 4.40
C TYR A 93 5.71 -4.25 4.65
N ALA A 94 6.16 -3.18 4.04
CA ALA A 94 7.45 -2.57 4.28
C ALA A 94 7.30 -1.06 4.36
N ALA A 95 8.00 -0.47 5.32
CA ALA A 95 8.05 0.97 5.51
C ALA A 95 9.49 1.45 5.38
N THR A 96 9.69 2.54 4.65
CA THR A 96 10.93 3.29 4.62
C THR A 96 10.65 4.73 4.94
N SER A 97 11.40 5.31 5.85
CA SER A 97 11.26 6.71 6.22
C SER A 97 12.62 7.40 6.17
N SER A 98 12.66 8.56 5.54
CA SER A 98 13.77 9.50 5.56
C SER A 98 13.27 10.85 6.04
N GLU A 99 14.18 11.81 6.25
CA GLU A 99 13.79 13.17 6.64
C GLU A 99 12.86 13.85 5.62
N ALA A 100 12.97 13.49 4.35
CA ALA A 100 12.24 14.13 3.27
C ALA A 100 11.00 13.33 2.80
N LYS A 101 10.89 12.02 3.12
CA LYS A 101 9.86 11.16 2.52
C LYS A 101 9.64 9.90 3.33
N SER A 102 8.36 9.57 3.55
CA SER A 102 7.92 8.27 4.04
C SER A 102 7.26 7.48 2.91
N THR A 103 7.62 6.21 2.78
CA THR A 103 7.06 5.30 1.78
C THR A 103 6.59 4.04 2.45
N LEU A 104 5.36 3.66 2.15
CA LEU A 104 4.74 2.40 2.58
C LEU A 104 4.43 1.56 1.35
N SER A 105 4.73 0.28 1.43
CA SER A 105 4.37 -0.72 0.42
C SER A 105 3.70 -1.90 1.09
N VAL A 106 2.68 -2.44 0.44
CA VAL A 106 1.98 -3.67 0.84
C VAL A 106 1.95 -4.60 -0.34
N SER A 107 2.28 -5.86 -0.10
CA SER A 107 2.13 -6.96 -1.04
C SER A 107 1.16 -8.00 -0.49
N PHE A 108 0.36 -8.55 -1.38
CA PHE A 108 -0.55 -9.66 -1.13
C PHE A 108 0.02 -10.87 -1.85
N GLU A 109 0.33 -11.91 -1.12
CA GLU A 109 0.92 -13.15 -1.66
C GLU A 109 -0.06 -14.30 -1.48
N ASP A 110 -0.27 -15.09 -2.53
CA ASP A 110 -1.02 -16.34 -2.45
C ASP A 110 -0.34 -17.27 -1.44
N TYR A 111 -1.09 -17.75 -0.45
CA TYR A 111 -0.54 -18.57 0.64
C TYR A 111 0.07 -19.87 0.14
N MET A 112 -0.57 -20.54 -0.84
CA MET A 112 -0.14 -21.85 -1.34
C MET A 112 1.11 -21.76 -2.20
N THR A 113 1.24 -20.68 -2.99
CA THR A 113 2.31 -20.57 -3.99
C THR A 113 3.42 -19.59 -3.61
N GLY A 114 3.17 -18.72 -2.63
CA GLY A 114 4.06 -17.63 -2.23
C GLY A 114 4.20 -16.52 -3.30
N LYS A 115 3.42 -16.58 -4.38
CA LYS A 115 3.49 -15.59 -5.46
C LYS A 115 2.71 -14.33 -5.12
N THR A 116 3.29 -13.17 -5.43
CA THR A 116 2.58 -11.90 -5.29
C THR A 116 1.44 -11.81 -6.28
N VAL A 117 0.22 -11.64 -5.76
CA VAL A 117 -1.02 -11.51 -6.55
C VAL A 117 -1.43 -10.05 -6.75
N ALA A 118 -1.13 -9.20 -5.77
CA ALA A 118 -1.33 -7.76 -5.87
C ALA A 118 -0.33 -7.02 -4.97
N SER A 119 -0.04 -5.78 -5.31
CA SER A 119 0.74 -4.89 -4.46
C SER A 119 0.32 -3.45 -4.64
N CYS A 120 0.51 -2.67 -3.61
CA CYS A 120 0.34 -1.23 -3.67
C CYS A 120 1.43 -0.52 -2.87
N ARG A 121 1.78 0.66 -3.34
CA ARG A 121 2.79 1.51 -2.74
C ARG A 121 2.23 2.93 -2.64
N SER A 122 2.48 3.56 -1.51
CA SER A 122 2.15 4.95 -1.29
C SER A 122 3.33 5.68 -0.66
N SER A 123 3.50 6.93 -0.99
CA SER A 123 4.49 7.77 -0.35
C SER A 123 3.92 9.14 -0.03
N ASN A 124 4.48 9.75 1.00
CA ASN A 124 4.21 11.12 1.34
C ASN A 124 5.51 11.84 1.69
N SER A 125 5.56 13.11 1.37
CA SER A 125 6.68 14.01 1.64
C SER A 125 6.13 15.38 2.06
N PHE A 126 6.93 16.12 2.79
CA PHE A 126 6.61 17.50 3.20
C PHE A 126 5.49 17.67 4.24
N ALA A 127 5.26 16.70 5.12
CA ALA A 127 4.48 16.98 6.33
C ALA A 127 5.37 17.64 7.39
N LEU A 128 4.72 18.38 8.28
CA LEU A 128 5.38 19.06 9.38
C LEU A 128 6.06 18.13 10.39
N THR A 129 5.66 16.84 10.39
CA THR A 129 6.21 15.81 11.26
C THR A 129 6.21 14.47 10.53
N ARG A 130 7.19 13.60 10.86
CA ARG A 130 7.27 12.22 10.33
C ARG A 130 5.96 11.45 10.54
N GLN A 131 5.35 11.58 11.71
CA GLN A 131 4.09 10.92 12.04
C GLN A 131 2.98 11.28 11.05
N LYS A 132 2.78 12.57 10.76
CA LYS A 132 1.78 13.00 9.78
C LYS A 132 2.06 12.51 8.37
N ASP A 133 3.32 12.31 8.01
CA ASP A 133 3.68 11.71 6.70
C ASP A 133 3.30 10.24 6.65
N VAL A 134 3.53 9.49 7.72
CA VAL A 134 3.14 8.08 7.85
C VAL A 134 1.62 7.96 7.79
N ASP A 135 0.88 8.73 8.58
CA ASP A 135 -0.59 8.70 8.61
C ASP A 135 -1.20 8.99 7.23
N ARG A 136 -0.66 9.97 6.53
CA ARG A 136 -1.10 10.29 5.17
C ARG A 136 -0.78 9.17 4.18
N ALA A 137 0.39 8.56 4.31
CA ALA A 137 0.79 7.43 3.49
C ALA A 137 -0.12 6.21 3.74
N ILE A 138 -0.45 5.91 5.01
CA ILE A 138 -1.41 4.85 5.39
C ILE A 138 -2.78 5.14 4.77
N LYS A 139 -3.31 6.35 4.91
CA LYS A 139 -4.61 6.73 4.33
C LYS A 139 -4.67 6.57 2.81
N LYS A 140 -3.61 6.98 2.10
CA LYS A 140 -3.51 6.77 0.65
C LYS A 140 -3.45 5.28 0.31
N LEU A 141 -2.68 4.52 1.09
CA LEU A 141 -2.51 3.07 0.92
C LEU A 141 -3.85 2.34 1.14
N ALA A 142 -4.60 2.68 2.19
CA ALA A 142 -5.92 2.13 2.48
C ALA A 142 -6.88 2.31 1.31
N ASN A 143 -6.92 3.49 0.70
CA ASN A 143 -7.73 3.73 -0.48
C ASN A 143 -7.34 2.85 -1.68
N ARG A 144 -6.05 2.49 -1.81
CA ARG A 144 -5.56 1.60 -2.86
C ARG A 144 -5.90 0.15 -2.58
N ILE A 145 -5.73 -0.29 -1.34
CA ILE A 145 -6.12 -1.63 -0.89
C ILE A 145 -7.62 -1.83 -1.16
N LYS A 146 -8.45 -0.85 -0.81
CA LYS A 146 -9.87 -0.87 -1.08
C LYS A 146 -10.23 -0.92 -2.58
N LYS A 147 -9.44 -0.26 -3.44
CA LYS A 147 -9.62 -0.35 -4.89
C LYS A 147 -9.27 -1.74 -5.45
N ILE A 148 -8.28 -2.42 -4.87
CA ILE A 148 -7.88 -3.77 -5.28
C ILE A 148 -8.93 -4.82 -4.85
N TRP A 149 -9.34 -4.75 -3.58
CA TRP A 149 -10.12 -5.82 -2.96
C TRP A 149 -11.61 -5.52 -2.85
N GLY A 150 -12.03 -4.27 -3.03
CA GLY A 150 -13.43 -3.85 -2.94
C GLY A 150 -14.05 -4.09 -1.55
N ARG A 151 -15.33 -3.96 -1.52
CA ARG A 151 -16.21 -4.39 -0.43
C ARG A 151 -17.24 -5.32 -0.96
#